data_9eb716045687eb32fcb17fe57e1304d9
#
_entry.id   9eb716045687eb32fcb17fe57e1304d9
#
_cell.length_a   1.000
_cell.length_b   1.000
_cell.length_c   1.000
_cell.angle_alpha   90.00
_cell.angle_beta   90.00
_cell.angle_gamma   90.00
#
_symmetry.space_group_name_H-M   'P 1'
#
loop_
_entity.id
_entity.type
_entity.pdbx_description
1 polymer ?
#
loop_
_entity_poly.entity_id
_entity_poly.type
_entity_poly.pdbx_seq_one_letter_code
_entity_poly.pdbx_strand_id
1 'polypeptide(L)'
;MESAAAKPPTPTRLQLTRIPESWAWMRPDILVRLLPFTIAYAVAYLATGRARWLGLVYGDLRVQLVLAAVGVPVMFVASAAVQLLLTRRRGVLLVPANGGDAWFQAAFYAVNGPIEEAFFRGLAQGGITFVGGAPIGFAIATAAYVLYHRLGRWTWADTLATALVGVPLGLAYWLLPGPQSLLGISLVHIAATCGFLGPGPYLLKKMRLV
;
A
#
# COMPACT_ATOMS: atom_id res chain seq x y z
N MET A 1 18.64 -27.66 -34.48
CA MET A 1 18.02 -26.61 -33.65
C MET A 1 18.74 -26.66 -32.31
N GLU A 2 19.69 -25.77 -32.10
CA GLU A 2 20.41 -25.63 -30.84
C GLU A 2 19.47 -25.01 -29.82
N SER A 3 19.19 -25.74 -28.72
CA SER A 3 18.42 -25.22 -27.60
C SER A 3 19.22 -24.07 -26.98
N ALA A 4 18.76 -22.85 -27.15
CA ALA A 4 19.35 -21.71 -26.46
C ALA A 4 19.22 -21.95 -24.95
N ALA A 5 20.30 -22.41 -24.31
CA ALA A 5 20.37 -22.59 -22.88
C ALA A 5 20.02 -21.26 -22.21
N ALA A 6 18.93 -21.24 -21.41
CA ALA A 6 18.50 -20.06 -20.68
C ALA A 6 19.65 -19.53 -19.83
N LYS A 7 20.03 -18.28 -20.03
CA LYS A 7 21.09 -17.61 -19.28
C LYS A 7 20.78 -17.74 -17.78
N PRO A 8 21.72 -18.20 -16.94
CA PRO A 8 21.47 -18.34 -15.50
C PRO A 8 21.01 -17.00 -14.92
N PRO A 9 20.05 -17.00 -13.98
CA PRO A 9 19.54 -15.77 -13.40
C PRO A 9 20.67 -14.99 -12.72
N THR A 10 20.75 -13.71 -13.01
CA THR A 10 21.72 -12.83 -12.38
C THR A 10 21.51 -12.84 -10.85
N PRO A 11 22.54 -13.00 -10.03
CA PRO A 11 22.38 -13.02 -8.58
C PRO A 11 21.78 -11.70 -8.10
N THR A 12 20.79 -11.78 -7.20
CA THR A 12 20.14 -10.60 -6.62
C THR A 12 21.11 -9.83 -5.74
N ARG A 13 21.33 -8.55 -6.04
CA ARG A 13 22.10 -7.64 -5.19
C ARG A 13 21.21 -7.09 -4.08
N LEU A 14 21.51 -7.41 -2.83
CA LEU A 14 20.81 -6.85 -1.68
C LEU A 14 21.40 -5.47 -1.32
N GLN A 15 20.54 -4.45 -1.25
CA GLN A 15 20.88 -3.13 -0.70
C GLN A 15 20.31 -3.06 0.72
N LEU A 16 21.20 -3.10 1.71
CA LEU A 16 20.80 -3.10 3.11
C LEU A 16 20.52 -1.68 3.59
N THR A 17 19.41 -1.49 4.32
CA THR A 17 19.08 -0.25 5.02
C THR A 17 19.22 -0.43 6.52
N ARG A 18 19.47 0.67 7.21
CA ARG A 18 19.41 0.81 8.67
C ARG A 18 18.49 1.97 9.01
N ILE A 19 18.12 2.14 10.27
CA ILE A 19 17.21 3.19 10.72
C ILE A 19 17.59 4.59 10.18
N PRO A 20 18.86 5.05 10.18
CA PRO A 20 19.19 6.35 9.61
C PRO A 20 18.88 6.49 8.11
N GLU A 21 19.19 5.45 7.31
CA GLU A 21 18.89 5.45 5.88
C GLU A 21 17.38 5.37 5.64
N SER A 22 16.66 4.57 6.43
CA SER A 22 15.19 4.48 6.38
C SER A 22 14.56 5.83 6.74
N TRP A 23 15.01 6.49 7.79
CA TRP A 23 14.55 7.82 8.17
C TRP A 23 14.83 8.88 7.10
N ALA A 24 15.97 8.79 6.43
CA ALA A 24 16.36 9.75 5.40
C ALA A 24 15.37 9.85 4.24
N TRP A 25 14.76 8.73 3.82
CA TRP A 25 13.71 8.74 2.79
C TRP A 25 12.30 8.93 3.34
N MET A 26 12.01 8.48 4.57
CA MET A 26 10.70 8.65 5.21
C MET A 26 10.38 10.11 5.53
N ARG A 27 11.38 10.87 6.01
CA ARG A 27 11.18 12.27 6.39
C ARG A 27 10.65 13.15 5.26
N PRO A 28 11.25 13.19 4.06
CA PRO A 28 10.68 13.94 2.96
C PRO A 28 9.31 13.40 2.53
N ASP A 29 9.08 12.10 2.60
CA ASP A 29 7.80 11.48 2.27
C ASP A 29 6.68 11.93 3.22
N ILE A 30 6.95 12.02 4.52
CA ILE A 30 6.03 12.59 5.50
C ILE A 30 5.66 14.02 5.14
N LEU A 31 6.64 14.87 4.82
CA LEU A 31 6.42 16.30 4.59
C LEU A 31 5.72 16.58 3.25
N VAL A 32 6.10 15.86 2.19
CA VAL A 32 5.62 16.14 0.83
C VAL A 32 4.33 15.39 0.50
N ARG A 33 4.05 14.29 1.18
CA ARG A 33 2.92 13.41 0.87
C ARG A 33 1.96 13.24 2.06
N LEU A 34 2.42 12.64 3.15
CA LEU A 34 1.51 12.27 4.25
C LEU A 34 0.89 13.51 4.91
N LEU A 35 1.66 14.54 5.15
CA LEU A 35 1.16 15.77 5.76
C LEU A 35 0.13 16.49 4.86
N PRO A 36 0.37 16.74 3.56
CA PRO A 36 -0.65 17.28 2.66
C PRO A 36 -1.91 16.41 2.56
N PHE A 37 -1.79 15.07 2.49
CA PHE A 37 -2.96 14.19 2.46
C PHE A 37 -3.77 14.28 3.74
N THR A 38 -3.10 14.30 4.91
CA THR A 38 -3.75 14.46 6.21
C THR A 38 -4.47 15.80 6.31
N ILE A 39 -3.83 16.90 5.88
CA ILE A 39 -4.44 18.24 5.88
C ILE A 39 -5.66 18.28 4.96
N ALA A 40 -5.53 17.79 3.73
CA ALA A 40 -6.65 17.78 2.77
C ALA A 40 -7.84 16.99 3.30
N TYR A 41 -7.59 15.82 3.89
CA TYR A 41 -8.64 15.01 4.50
C TYR A 41 -9.27 15.68 5.72
N ALA A 42 -8.46 16.26 6.60
CA ALA A 42 -8.95 16.99 7.78
C ALA A 42 -9.80 18.21 7.40
N VAL A 43 -9.37 18.99 6.39
CA VAL A 43 -10.14 20.12 5.87
C VAL A 43 -11.48 19.65 5.32
N ALA A 44 -11.50 18.58 4.51
CA ALA A 44 -12.74 18.03 3.99
C ALA A 44 -13.66 17.53 5.11
N TYR A 45 -13.12 16.87 6.12
CA TYR A 45 -13.87 16.41 7.29
C TYR A 45 -14.51 17.57 8.06
N LEU A 46 -13.75 18.62 8.35
CA LEU A 46 -14.25 19.79 9.06
C LEU A 46 -15.26 20.59 8.23
N ALA A 47 -15.00 20.75 6.93
CA ALA A 47 -15.87 21.50 6.04
C ALA A 47 -17.24 20.84 5.79
N THR A 48 -17.27 19.50 5.76
CA THR A 48 -18.49 18.76 5.43
C THR A 48 -19.24 18.26 6.66
N GLY A 49 -18.56 18.13 7.81
CA GLY A 49 -19.12 17.52 9.03
C GLY A 49 -19.65 16.10 8.80
N ARG A 50 -19.21 15.40 7.74
CA ARG A 50 -19.78 14.14 7.27
C ARG A 50 -18.79 12.98 7.37
N ALA A 51 -18.55 12.55 8.58
CA ALA A 51 -17.69 11.38 8.83
C ALA A 51 -18.09 10.12 8.04
N ARG A 52 -19.39 9.96 7.72
CA ARG A 52 -19.90 8.72 7.09
C ARG A 52 -19.35 8.50 5.68
N TRP A 53 -19.46 9.45 4.77
CA TRP A 53 -18.97 9.26 3.40
C TRP A 53 -17.45 9.37 3.28
N LEU A 54 -16.79 9.98 4.27
CA LEU A 54 -15.33 9.99 4.37
C LEU A 54 -14.78 8.66 4.95
N GLY A 55 -15.64 7.79 5.47
CA GLY A 55 -15.25 6.49 5.98
C GLY A 55 -14.68 6.48 7.40
N LEU A 56 -14.71 7.61 8.15
CA LEU A 56 -14.31 7.67 9.57
C LEU A 56 -15.41 7.13 10.50
N VAL A 57 -15.86 5.94 10.20
CA VAL A 57 -16.83 5.16 10.99
C VAL A 57 -16.36 3.72 11.08
N TYR A 58 -16.79 3.01 12.11
CA TYR A 58 -16.44 1.58 12.25
C TYR A 58 -17.08 0.70 11.17
N GLY A 59 -18.14 1.19 10.50
CA GLY A 59 -18.92 0.40 9.56
C GLY A 59 -19.60 -0.77 10.25
N ASP A 60 -19.78 -1.87 9.52
CA ASP A 60 -20.10 -3.17 10.12
C ASP A 60 -18.80 -3.78 10.66
N LEU A 61 -18.64 -3.74 11.99
CA LEU A 61 -17.40 -4.20 12.64
C LEU A 61 -17.08 -5.67 12.34
N ARG A 62 -18.10 -6.52 12.22
CA ARG A 62 -17.91 -7.93 11.88
C ARG A 62 -17.32 -8.07 10.48
N VAL A 63 -17.85 -7.33 9.51
CA VAL A 63 -17.33 -7.30 8.14
C VAL A 63 -15.90 -6.76 8.11
N GLN A 64 -15.61 -5.68 8.86
CA GLN A 64 -14.26 -5.10 8.92
C GLN A 64 -13.24 -6.06 9.56
N LEU A 65 -13.64 -6.78 10.62
CA LEU A 65 -12.77 -7.76 11.27
C LEU A 65 -12.53 -8.98 10.38
N VAL A 66 -13.54 -9.47 9.66
CA VAL A 66 -13.37 -10.57 8.68
C VAL A 66 -12.46 -10.12 7.53
N LEU A 67 -12.67 -8.92 6.99
CA LEU A 67 -11.80 -8.34 5.97
C LEU A 67 -10.34 -8.28 6.45
N ALA A 68 -10.11 -7.80 7.69
CA ALA A 68 -8.77 -7.73 8.25
C ALA A 68 -8.18 -9.13 8.49
N ALA A 69 -8.94 -10.05 9.09
CA ALA A 69 -8.46 -11.40 9.42
C ALA A 69 -8.04 -12.19 8.16
N VAL A 70 -8.75 -12.03 7.06
CA VAL A 70 -8.44 -12.68 5.78
C VAL A 70 -7.49 -11.83 4.93
N GLY A 71 -7.78 -10.55 4.80
CA GLY A 71 -7.06 -9.65 3.90
C GLY A 71 -5.62 -9.38 4.33
N VAL A 72 -5.35 -9.26 5.65
CA VAL A 72 -4.00 -9.00 6.17
C VAL A 72 -3.01 -10.11 5.77
N PRO A 73 -3.21 -11.39 6.09
CA PRO A 73 -2.27 -12.42 5.69
C PRO A 73 -2.21 -12.61 4.16
N VAL A 74 -3.34 -12.57 3.47
CA VAL A 74 -3.41 -12.73 2.01
C VAL A 74 -2.61 -11.63 1.31
N MET A 75 -2.85 -10.36 1.66
CA MET A 75 -2.20 -9.25 0.99
C MET A 75 -0.73 -9.10 1.37
N PHE A 76 -0.34 -9.45 2.59
CA PHE A 76 1.07 -9.52 2.97
C PHE A 76 1.83 -10.53 2.09
N VAL A 77 1.31 -11.75 1.98
CA VAL A 77 1.95 -12.82 1.19
C VAL A 77 1.94 -12.50 -0.31
N ALA A 78 0.81 -12.02 -0.85
CA ALA A 78 0.72 -11.65 -2.26
C ALA A 78 1.70 -10.52 -2.62
N SER A 79 1.79 -9.49 -1.78
CA SER A 79 2.72 -8.37 -1.99
C SER A 79 4.18 -8.80 -1.87
N ALA A 80 4.53 -9.68 -0.91
CA ALA A 80 5.87 -10.25 -0.80
C ALA A 80 6.23 -11.12 -2.02
N ALA A 81 5.27 -11.91 -2.54
CA ALA A 81 5.45 -12.70 -3.75
C ALA A 81 5.69 -11.81 -4.99
N VAL A 82 4.90 -10.74 -5.15
CA VAL A 82 5.11 -9.77 -6.25
C VAL A 82 6.47 -9.09 -6.11
N GLN A 83 6.87 -8.70 -4.90
CA GLN A 83 8.19 -8.12 -4.66
C GLN A 83 9.32 -9.10 -5.03
N LEU A 84 9.18 -10.38 -4.68
CA LEU A 84 10.13 -11.41 -5.08
C LEU A 84 10.23 -11.55 -6.61
N LEU A 85 9.09 -11.57 -7.32
CA LEU A 85 9.05 -11.64 -8.78
C LEU A 85 9.71 -10.43 -9.45
N LEU A 86 9.41 -9.23 -8.97
CA LEU A 86 10.01 -7.99 -9.46
C LEU A 86 11.52 -7.95 -9.18
N THR A 87 11.94 -8.42 -8.02
CA THR A 87 13.35 -8.52 -7.62
C THR A 87 14.13 -9.43 -8.56
N ARG A 88 13.59 -10.62 -8.89
CA ARG A 88 14.21 -11.55 -9.84
C ARG A 88 14.42 -10.95 -11.22
N ARG A 89 13.54 -10.03 -11.65
CA ARG A 89 13.67 -9.31 -12.92
C ARG A 89 14.69 -8.16 -12.86
N ARG A 90 14.75 -7.43 -11.73
CA ARG A 90 15.60 -6.24 -11.56
C ARG A 90 17.02 -6.56 -11.09
N GLY A 91 17.19 -7.70 -10.43
CA GLY A 91 18.45 -8.09 -9.81
C GLY A 91 18.83 -7.29 -8.56
N VAL A 92 17.94 -6.42 -8.04
CA VAL A 92 18.20 -5.57 -6.86
C VAL A 92 17.00 -5.58 -5.93
N LEU A 93 17.26 -5.70 -4.61
CA LEU A 93 16.26 -5.62 -3.56
C LEU A 93 16.77 -4.75 -2.40
N LEU A 94 15.96 -3.76 -2.01
CA LEU A 94 16.17 -2.98 -0.79
C LEU A 94 15.65 -3.78 0.42
N VAL A 95 16.50 -3.99 1.43
CA VAL A 95 16.20 -4.89 2.56
C VAL A 95 16.65 -4.27 3.87
N PRO A 96 15.83 -4.26 4.93
CA PRO A 96 16.28 -3.95 6.28
C PRO A 96 17.46 -4.82 6.70
N ALA A 97 18.52 -4.20 7.23
CA ALA A 97 19.70 -4.92 7.68
C ALA A 97 19.41 -5.84 8.86
N ASN A 98 18.49 -5.43 9.73
CA ASN A 98 18.11 -6.13 10.95
C ASN A 98 16.61 -5.96 11.28
N GLY A 99 16.15 -6.68 12.32
CA GLY A 99 14.76 -6.62 12.76
C GLY A 99 14.33 -5.25 13.30
N GLY A 100 15.24 -4.48 13.92
CA GLY A 100 14.96 -3.14 14.40
C GLY A 100 14.56 -2.19 13.27
N ASP A 101 15.30 -2.20 12.14
CA ASP A 101 14.96 -1.41 10.96
C ASP A 101 13.67 -1.91 10.30
N ALA A 102 13.45 -3.23 10.25
CA ALA A 102 12.20 -3.79 9.72
C ALA A 102 10.98 -3.33 10.53
N TRP A 103 11.06 -3.31 11.85
CA TRP A 103 10.01 -2.80 12.73
C TRP A 103 9.84 -1.28 12.62
N PHE A 104 10.93 -0.54 12.48
CA PHE A 104 10.87 0.91 12.26
C PHE A 104 10.12 1.24 10.96
N GLN A 105 10.41 0.52 9.88
CA GLN A 105 9.69 0.67 8.62
C GLN A 105 8.22 0.22 8.76
N ALA A 106 7.92 -0.87 9.47
CA ALA A 106 6.55 -1.29 9.73
C ALA A 106 5.74 -0.23 10.48
N ALA A 107 6.33 0.42 11.49
CA ALA A 107 5.70 1.51 12.21
C ALA A 107 5.38 2.71 11.30
N PHE A 108 6.27 3.05 10.38
CA PHE A 108 6.00 4.05 9.36
C PHE A 108 4.81 3.64 8.47
N TYR A 109 4.75 2.40 7.99
CA TYR A 109 3.65 1.92 7.14
C TYR A 109 2.33 1.82 7.89
N ALA A 110 2.36 1.60 9.22
CA ALA A 110 1.16 1.64 10.07
C ALA A 110 0.52 3.04 10.13
N VAL A 111 1.29 4.09 9.88
CA VAL A 111 0.78 5.47 9.74
C VAL A 111 0.45 5.78 8.28
N ASN A 112 1.31 5.38 7.36
CA ASN A 112 1.17 5.65 5.94
C ASN A 112 -0.11 5.05 5.34
N GLY A 113 -0.38 3.77 5.60
CA GLY A 113 -1.54 3.06 5.02
C GLY A 113 -2.87 3.73 5.32
N PRO A 114 -3.22 4.03 6.61
CA PRO A 114 -4.45 4.73 6.95
C PRO A 114 -4.57 6.13 6.31
N ILE A 115 -3.47 6.88 6.22
CA ILE A 115 -3.48 8.22 5.59
C ILE A 115 -3.77 8.12 4.09
N GLU A 116 -3.15 7.16 3.40
CA GLU A 116 -3.42 6.92 1.98
C GLU A 116 -4.87 6.46 1.75
N GLU A 117 -5.39 5.54 2.57
CA GLU A 117 -6.78 5.12 2.45
C GLU A 117 -7.75 6.26 2.76
N ALA A 118 -7.46 7.10 3.77
CA ALA A 118 -8.26 8.28 4.05
C ALA A 118 -8.31 9.23 2.84
N PHE A 119 -7.18 9.47 2.19
CA PHE A 119 -7.11 10.35 1.03
C PHE A 119 -7.74 9.71 -0.22
N PHE A 120 -7.34 8.49 -0.60
CA PHE A 120 -7.79 7.89 -1.86
C PHE A 120 -9.16 7.24 -1.76
N ARG A 121 -9.52 6.60 -0.65
CA ARG A 121 -10.83 5.96 -0.50
C ARG A 121 -11.84 6.90 0.16
N GLY A 122 -11.47 7.49 1.29
CA GLY A 122 -12.37 8.42 1.97
C GLY A 122 -12.64 9.65 1.12
N LEU A 123 -11.61 10.48 0.87
CA LEU A 123 -11.79 11.76 0.21
C LEU A 123 -12.03 11.62 -1.31
N ALA A 124 -11.15 10.98 -2.06
CA ALA A 124 -11.25 10.93 -3.51
C ALA A 124 -12.39 10.00 -3.97
N GLN A 125 -12.35 8.71 -3.60
CA GLN A 125 -13.38 7.75 -4.04
C GLN A 125 -14.75 8.12 -3.49
N GLY A 126 -14.86 8.41 -2.18
CA GLY A 126 -16.12 8.81 -1.55
C GLY A 126 -16.67 10.13 -2.13
N GLY A 127 -15.83 11.15 -2.25
CA GLY A 127 -16.22 12.44 -2.81
C GLY A 127 -16.67 12.36 -4.28
N ILE A 128 -15.91 11.65 -5.13
CA ILE A 128 -16.28 11.48 -6.54
C ILE A 128 -17.56 10.62 -6.66
N THR A 129 -17.70 9.57 -5.82
CA THR A 129 -18.90 8.74 -5.76
C THR A 129 -20.16 9.58 -5.49
N PHE A 130 -20.04 10.57 -4.62
CA PHE A 130 -21.17 11.46 -4.28
C PHE A 130 -21.68 12.27 -5.49
N VAL A 131 -20.79 12.64 -6.42
CA VAL A 131 -21.11 13.45 -7.60
C VAL A 131 -21.39 12.60 -8.85
N GLY A 132 -20.54 11.58 -9.09
CA GLY A 132 -20.51 10.83 -10.35
C GLY A 132 -20.96 9.37 -10.23
N GLY A 133 -21.29 8.91 -9.02
CA GLY A 133 -21.63 7.52 -8.76
C GLY A 133 -20.44 6.63 -8.46
N ALA A 134 -20.71 5.48 -7.84
CA ALA A 134 -19.69 4.59 -7.29
C ALA A 134 -18.71 3.99 -8.32
N PRO A 135 -19.12 3.58 -9.54
CA PRO A 135 -18.17 3.09 -10.54
C PRO A 135 -17.14 4.14 -10.96
N ILE A 136 -17.57 5.39 -11.13
CA ILE A 136 -16.69 6.50 -11.52
C ILE A 136 -15.73 6.84 -10.36
N GLY A 137 -16.26 6.93 -9.14
CA GLY A 137 -15.45 7.15 -7.94
C GLY A 137 -14.37 6.09 -7.78
N PHE A 138 -14.73 4.82 -7.89
CA PHE A 138 -13.79 3.71 -7.86
C PHE A 138 -12.72 3.80 -8.95
N ALA A 139 -13.11 3.99 -10.20
CA ALA A 139 -12.20 3.99 -11.34
C ALA A 139 -11.17 5.14 -11.23
N ILE A 140 -11.65 6.37 -10.99
CA ILE A 140 -10.77 7.55 -10.94
C ILE A 140 -9.86 7.49 -9.71
N ALA A 141 -10.39 7.21 -8.52
CA ALA A 141 -9.58 7.16 -7.31
C ALA A 141 -8.54 6.03 -7.33
N THR A 142 -8.90 4.85 -7.89
CA THR A 142 -7.97 3.75 -8.03
C THR A 142 -6.88 4.05 -9.06
N ALA A 143 -7.23 4.63 -10.21
CA ALA A 143 -6.25 5.07 -11.20
C ALA A 143 -5.29 6.13 -10.60
N ALA A 144 -5.84 7.12 -9.89
CA ALA A 144 -5.05 8.13 -9.19
C ALA A 144 -4.11 7.49 -8.16
N TYR A 145 -4.59 6.55 -7.34
CA TYR A 145 -3.79 5.79 -6.39
C TYR A 145 -2.62 5.06 -7.05
N VAL A 146 -2.86 4.37 -8.16
CA VAL A 146 -1.80 3.66 -8.88
C VAL A 146 -0.80 4.66 -9.47
N LEU A 147 -1.29 5.65 -10.19
CA LEU A 147 -0.43 6.57 -10.94
C LEU A 147 0.39 7.52 -10.06
N TYR A 148 -0.11 7.92 -8.88
CA TYR A 148 0.66 8.82 -8.02
C TYR A 148 1.98 8.23 -7.53
N HIS A 149 2.12 6.89 -7.49
CA HIS A 149 3.39 6.24 -7.16
C HIS A 149 4.53 6.59 -8.13
N ARG A 150 4.20 7.01 -9.37
CA ARG A 150 5.20 7.54 -10.31
C ARG A 150 5.87 8.81 -9.82
N LEU A 151 5.20 9.60 -8.99
CA LEU A 151 5.77 10.82 -8.38
C LEU A 151 6.93 10.47 -7.43
N GLY A 152 6.89 9.28 -6.81
CA GLY A 152 7.97 8.71 -6.01
C GLY A 152 9.13 8.10 -6.81
N ARG A 153 9.19 8.34 -8.13
CA ARG A 153 10.19 7.78 -9.06
C ARG A 153 10.21 6.25 -9.15
N TRP A 154 9.09 5.59 -8.81
CA TRP A 154 8.94 4.17 -8.96
C TRP A 154 8.99 3.75 -10.43
N THR A 155 9.49 2.55 -10.74
CA THR A 155 9.42 2.01 -12.11
C THR A 155 7.96 1.77 -12.50
N TRP A 156 7.68 1.65 -13.79
CA TRP A 156 6.33 1.30 -14.25
C TRP A 156 5.85 -0.05 -13.72
N ALA A 157 6.76 -1.03 -13.60
CA ALA A 157 6.44 -2.33 -13.03
C ALA A 157 6.03 -2.24 -11.55
N ASP A 158 6.74 -1.45 -10.74
CA ASP A 158 6.39 -1.20 -9.34
C ASP A 158 5.08 -0.42 -9.22
N THR A 159 4.93 0.62 -10.05
CA THR A 159 3.72 1.43 -10.10
C THR A 159 2.49 0.57 -10.42
N LEU A 160 2.55 -0.25 -11.46
CA LEU A 160 1.44 -1.14 -11.83
C LEU A 160 1.21 -2.24 -10.79
N ALA A 161 2.26 -2.69 -10.09
CA ALA A 161 2.11 -3.65 -8.98
C ALA A 161 1.23 -3.10 -7.84
N THR A 162 1.17 -1.77 -7.64
CA THR A 162 0.27 -1.17 -6.64
C THR A 162 -1.21 -1.37 -6.96
N ALA A 163 -1.56 -1.70 -8.22
CA ALA A 163 -2.93 -2.07 -8.56
C ALA A 163 -3.39 -3.35 -7.83
N LEU A 164 -2.45 -4.26 -7.47
CA LEU A 164 -2.74 -5.42 -6.63
C LEU A 164 -3.37 -5.02 -5.28
N VAL A 165 -2.99 -3.87 -4.75
CA VAL A 165 -3.54 -3.29 -3.52
C VAL A 165 -4.71 -2.36 -3.83
N GLY A 166 -4.51 -1.44 -4.77
CA GLY A 166 -5.46 -0.40 -5.11
C GLY A 166 -6.82 -0.91 -5.56
N VAL A 167 -6.85 -1.94 -6.41
CA VAL A 167 -8.12 -2.49 -6.92
C VAL A 167 -8.92 -3.21 -5.83
N PRO A 168 -8.37 -4.21 -5.10
CA PRO A 168 -9.13 -4.89 -4.05
C PRO A 168 -9.62 -3.95 -2.94
N LEU A 169 -8.79 -2.99 -2.50
CA LEU A 169 -9.19 -2.06 -1.43
C LEU A 169 -10.25 -1.08 -1.91
N GLY A 170 -10.16 -0.61 -3.16
CA GLY A 170 -11.20 0.24 -3.76
C GLY A 170 -12.54 -0.50 -3.93
N LEU A 171 -12.50 -1.77 -4.35
CA LEU A 171 -13.68 -2.62 -4.42
C LEU A 171 -14.25 -2.92 -3.03
N ALA A 172 -13.41 -3.25 -2.06
CA ALA A 172 -13.84 -3.47 -0.69
C ALA A 172 -14.54 -2.23 -0.11
N TYR A 173 -13.97 -1.04 -0.31
CA TYR A 173 -14.59 0.22 0.12
C TYR A 173 -15.96 0.46 -0.53
N TRP A 174 -16.14 0.04 -1.78
CA TRP A 174 -17.37 0.24 -2.52
C TRP A 174 -18.42 -0.83 -2.24
N LEU A 175 -18.03 -2.12 -2.23
CA LEU A 175 -18.97 -3.25 -2.33
C LEU A 175 -19.28 -3.93 -0.98
N LEU A 176 -18.44 -3.70 0.05
CA LEU A 176 -18.72 -4.33 1.34
C LEU A 176 -20.01 -3.76 1.97
N PRO A 177 -20.81 -4.63 2.62
CA PRO A 177 -22.06 -4.22 3.24
C PRO A 177 -21.84 -3.26 4.41
N GLY A 178 -22.83 -2.40 4.64
CA GLY A 178 -22.82 -1.39 5.70
C GLY A 178 -22.24 -0.05 5.25
N PRO A 179 -22.09 0.90 6.19
CA PRO A 179 -21.44 2.18 5.93
C PRO A 179 -19.99 1.98 5.52
N GLN A 180 -19.52 2.72 4.50
CA GLN A 180 -18.11 2.69 4.10
C GLN A 180 -17.21 2.98 5.31
N SER A 181 -16.18 2.16 5.47
CA SER A 181 -15.24 2.27 6.58
C SER A 181 -13.80 2.12 6.10
N LEU A 182 -12.94 2.94 6.65
CA LEU A 182 -11.49 2.87 6.39
C LEU A 182 -10.80 1.80 7.26
N LEU A 183 -11.46 1.26 8.29
CA LEU A 183 -10.82 0.42 9.31
C LEU A 183 -10.18 -0.84 8.71
N GLY A 184 -10.97 -1.72 8.12
CA GLY A 184 -10.48 -3.00 7.58
C GLY A 184 -9.51 -2.80 6.42
N ILE A 185 -9.83 -1.89 5.48
CA ILE A 185 -8.98 -1.63 4.32
C ILE A 185 -7.63 -1.01 4.72
N SER A 186 -7.59 -0.17 5.76
CA SER A 186 -6.32 0.37 6.28
C SER A 186 -5.41 -0.72 6.85
N LEU A 187 -5.96 -1.68 7.60
CA LEU A 187 -5.20 -2.80 8.14
C LEU A 187 -4.65 -3.69 7.01
N VAL A 188 -5.45 -3.95 5.99
CA VAL A 188 -5.03 -4.71 4.81
C VAL A 188 -3.97 -3.97 4.01
N HIS A 189 -4.09 -2.64 3.87
CA HIS A 189 -3.09 -1.81 3.20
C HIS A 189 -1.73 -1.85 3.94
N ILE A 190 -1.74 -1.68 5.26
CA ILE A 190 -0.53 -1.79 6.08
C ILE A 190 0.18 -3.13 5.81
N ALA A 191 -0.58 -4.23 5.82
CA ALA A 191 -0.04 -5.56 5.57
C ALA A 191 0.52 -5.70 4.15
N ALA A 192 -0.18 -5.18 3.14
CA ALA A 192 0.28 -5.19 1.75
C ALA A 192 1.61 -4.41 1.59
N THR A 193 1.69 -3.21 2.17
CA THR A 193 2.90 -2.40 2.14
C THR A 193 4.05 -3.08 2.89
N CYS A 194 3.78 -3.65 4.08
CA CYS A 194 4.76 -4.45 4.83
C CYS A 194 5.22 -5.70 4.08
N GLY A 195 4.37 -6.31 3.27
CA GLY A 195 4.75 -7.45 2.42
C GLY A 195 5.66 -7.03 1.26
N PHE A 196 5.37 -5.88 0.63
CA PHE A 196 6.12 -5.37 -0.51
C PHE A 196 7.43 -4.69 -0.12
N LEU A 197 7.46 -3.95 0.99
CA LEU A 197 8.59 -3.16 1.49
C LEU A 197 8.94 -3.56 2.93
N GLY A 198 10.16 -3.27 3.37
CA GLY A 198 10.58 -3.43 4.76
C GLY A 198 10.46 -4.86 5.29
N PRO A 199 9.43 -5.18 6.11
CA PRO A 199 9.29 -6.50 6.73
C PRO A 199 9.28 -7.67 5.76
N GLY A 200 8.56 -7.60 4.64
CA GLY A 200 8.50 -8.65 3.63
C GLY A 200 9.88 -8.98 3.03
N PRO A 201 10.60 -8.02 2.43
CA PRO A 201 11.99 -8.18 2.01
C PRO A 201 12.92 -8.74 3.10
N TYR A 202 12.76 -8.29 4.35
CA TYR A 202 13.52 -8.82 5.47
C TYR A 202 13.26 -10.31 5.70
N LEU A 203 11.99 -10.74 5.64
CA LEU A 203 11.62 -12.15 5.76
C LEU A 203 12.11 -12.97 4.57
N LEU A 204 11.97 -12.47 3.33
CA LEU A 204 12.49 -13.14 2.13
C LEU A 204 13.99 -13.42 2.25
N LYS A 205 14.77 -12.44 2.75
CA LYS A 205 16.19 -12.61 3.05
C LYS A 205 16.42 -13.67 4.14
N LYS A 206 15.65 -13.64 5.24
CA LYS A 206 15.76 -14.63 6.34
C LYS A 206 15.46 -16.04 5.86
N MET A 207 14.52 -16.21 4.96
CA MET A 207 14.12 -17.47 4.35
C MET A 207 15.06 -17.90 3.21
N ARG A 208 16.08 -17.11 2.87
CA ARG A 208 17.04 -17.35 1.77
C ARG A 208 16.36 -17.49 0.40
N LEU A 209 15.29 -16.74 0.16
CA LEU A 209 14.58 -16.72 -1.11
C LEU A 209 15.13 -15.68 -2.09
N VAL A 210 15.98 -14.78 -1.57
CA VAL A 210 16.69 -13.70 -2.26
C VAL A 210 18.13 -13.62 -1.81
#